data_cbb20820b3e948489e378930577e9d8e
#
_entry.id   cbb20820b3e948489e378930577e9d8e
#
_cell.length_a   1.000
_cell.length_b   1.000
_cell.length_c   1.000
_cell.angle_alpha   90.00
_cell.angle_beta   90.00
_cell.angle_gamma   90.00
#
_symmetry.space_group_name_H-M   'P 1'
#
loop_
_entity.id
_entity.type
_entity.pdbx_description
1 polymer ?
#
loop_
_entity_poly.entity_id
_entity_poly.type
_entity_poly.pdbx_seq_one_letter_code
_entity_poly.pdbx_strand_id
1 'polypeptide(L)'
;MRRREDFRRRLAPPRGTPRGGTPRGDARGASRKDRNLDIIISNSSGKPIYEQITDQIKAAIVKGELAEGEQLPSIRALANSLRVSAITTKRAYADLEATGLIETVQGKGSFVAGGNAELIREEQMREVEGLMARAVEKGRSVGLTDDELTEMLALVLE
;
A
#
# COMPACT_ATOMS: atom_id res chain seq x y z
N MET A 1 22.28 -12.87 -12.65
CA MET A 1 21.87 -13.06 -11.24
C MET A 1 22.30 -11.91 -10.33
N ARG A 2 23.54 -11.44 -10.30
CA ARG A 2 24.02 -10.38 -9.39
C ARG A 2 23.31 -9.01 -9.52
N ARG A 3 22.92 -8.56 -10.72
CA ARG A 3 22.22 -7.26 -10.93
C ARG A 3 20.83 -7.17 -10.28
N ARG A 4 20.12 -8.29 -10.17
CA ARG A 4 18.79 -8.34 -9.52
C ARG A 4 18.88 -8.21 -7.99
N GLU A 5 19.92 -8.77 -7.39
CA GLU A 5 20.15 -8.66 -5.93
C GLU A 5 20.59 -7.25 -5.53
N ASP A 6 21.42 -6.57 -6.36
CA ASP A 6 21.85 -5.19 -6.11
C ASP A 6 20.68 -4.20 -6.23
N PHE A 7 19.76 -4.42 -7.17
CA PHE A 7 18.55 -3.61 -7.32
C PHE A 7 17.63 -3.76 -6.11
N ARG A 8 17.42 -5.00 -5.62
CA ARG A 8 16.61 -5.26 -4.41
C ARG A 8 17.22 -4.64 -3.15
N ARG A 9 18.57 -4.60 -3.04
CA ARG A 9 19.26 -3.95 -1.91
C ARG A 9 19.08 -2.43 -1.90
N ARG A 10 18.98 -1.78 -3.05
CA ARG A 10 18.77 -0.33 -3.16
C ARG A 10 17.36 0.10 -2.79
N LEU A 11 16.39 -0.79 -2.95
CA LEU A 11 14.97 -0.55 -2.61
C LEU A 11 14.61 -0.95 -1.18
N ALA A 12 15.51 -1.58 -0.43
CA ALA A 12 15.29 -1.88 0.97
C ALA A 12 15.29 -0.60 1.80
N PRO A 13 14.33 -0.42 2.72
CA PRO A 13 14.32 0.73 3.62
C PRO A 13 15.60 0.75 4.47
N PRO A 14 16.13 1.92 4.85
CA PRO A 14 17.30 2.03 5.68
C PRO A 14 17.06 1.31 7.01
N ARG A 15 17.91 0.33 7.32
CA ARG A 15 17.90 -0.35 8.63
C ARG A 15 18.10 0.69 9.71
N GLY A 16 17.20 0.67 10.69
CA GLY A 16 17.08 1.65 11.74
C GLY A 16 18.43 2.08 12.34
N THR A 17 18.60 3.39 12.46
CA THR A 17 19.67 4.02 13.20
C THR A 17 19.48 3.81 14.70
N PRO A 18 20.55 3.64 15.48
CA PRO A 18 20.46 3.43 16.92
C PRO A 18 19.99 4.67 17.65
N ARG A 19 19.28 4.44 18.73
CA ARG A 19 18.76 5.39 19.70
C ARG A 19 19.86 6.34 20.17
N GLY A 20 19.61 7.63 20.09
CA GLY A 20 20.41 8.65 20.73
C GLY A 20 19.79 10.04 20.63
N GLY A 21 19.29 10.57 21.76
CA GLY A 21 19.18 12.00 21.99
C GLY A 21 17.86 12.66 21.61
N THR A 22 17.01 12.88 22.59
CA THR A 22 15.94 13.89 22.59
C THR A 22 16.49 15.30 22.32
N PRO A 23 15.84 16.09 21.47
CA PRO A 23 15.63 17.49 21.78
C PRO A 23 14.15 17.77 22.05
N ARG A 24 13.88 18.31 23.21
CA ARG A 24 12.64 19.03 23.53
C ARG A 24 12.52 20.21 22.55
N GLY A 25 11.40 20.28 21.82
CA GLY A 25 11.07 21.40 20.96
C GLY A 25 9.62 21.29 20.53
N ASP A 26 8.77 22.11 21.13
CA ASP A 26 7.34 22.27 20.90
C ASP A 26 6.96 22.29 19.41
N ALA A 27 6.25 21.26 18.98
CA ALA A 27 5.32 21.36 17.85
C ALA A 27 3.99 20.79 18.33
N ARG A 28 3.09 21.72 18.60
CA ARG A 28 1.72 21.54 19.10
C ARG A 28 0.97 20.50 18.27
N GLY A 29 0.36 19.59 18.98
CA GLY A 29 -0.47 18.50 18.53
C GLY A 29 -1.48 18.86 17.44
N ALA A 30 -1.17 18.48 16.23
CA ALA A 30 -2.20 18.03 15.34
C ALA A 30 -2.58 16.63 15.84
N SER A 31 -3.77 16.51 16.41
CA SER A 31 -4.33 15.26 16.86
C SER A 31 -4.21 14.24 15.73
N ARG A 32 -3.47 13.14 15.96
CA ARG A 32 -3.33 12.02 15.00
C ARG A 32 -4.67 11.32 14.70
N LYS A 33 -5.75 11.83 15.28
CA LYS A 33 -7.10 11.27 15.24
C LYS A 33 -7.89 11.59 13.96
N ASP A 34 -7.44 12.55 13.14
CA ASP A 34 -8.19 13.10 12.01
C ASP A 34 -7.44 13.05 10.68
N ARG A 35 -6.50 12.11 10.50
CA ARG A 35 -6.02 11.86 9.15
C ARG A 35 -7.13 11.13 8.40
N ASN A 36 -7.87 11.91 7.61
CA ASN A 36 -8.77 11.38 6.60
C ASN A 36 -7.94 10.47 5.69
N LEU A 37 -8.25 9.19 5.72
CA LEU A 37 -7.77 8.26 4.70
C LEU A 37 -8.40 8.73 3.38
N ASP A 38 -7.61 9.31 2.49
CA ASP A 38 -8.07 9.77 1.18
C ASP A 38 -8.29 8.56 0.26
N ILE A 39 -9.43 7.88 0.46
CA ILE A 39 -9.87 6.78 -0.39
C ILE A 39 -10.79 7.33 -1.48
N ILE A 40 -10.44 7.09 -2.72
CA ILE A 40 -11.23 7.51 -3.88
C ILE A 40 -11.96 6.31 -4.45
N ILE A 41 -13.28 6.37 -4.50
CA ILE A 41 -14.12 5.34 -5.10
C ILE A 41 -14.44 5.72 -6.54
N SER A 42 -14.11 4.83 -7.48
CA SER A 42 -14.42 4.99 -8.91
C SER A 42 -15.44 3.95 -9.36
N ASN A 43 -16.58 4.44 -9.87
CA ASN A 43 -17.61 3.58 -10.44
C ASN A 43 -17.20 3.02 -11.83
N SER A 44 -16.19 3.61 -12.47
CA SER A 44 -15.69 3.19 -13.78
C SER A 44 -14.54 2.18 -13.71
N SER A 45 -14.05 1.85 -12.51
CA SER A 45 -12.89 0.96 -12.34
C SER A 45 -13.17 -0.51 -12.68
N GLY A 46 -14.44 -0.93 -12.78
CA GLY A 46 -14.84 -2.33 -12.95
C GLY A 46 -14.59 -3.22 -11.72
N LYS A 47 -13.92 -2.70 -10.68
CA LYS A 47 -13.67 -3.42 -9.43
C LYS A 47 -14.79 -3.17 -8.42
N PRO A 48 -15.21 -4.18 -7.64
CA PRO A 48 -16.12 -4.00 -6.51
C PRO A 48 -15.62 -2.93 -5.53
N ILE A 49 -16.53 -2.19 -4.92
CA ILE A 49 -16.16 -1.08 -4.01
C ILE A 49 -15.31 -1.58 -2.82
N TYR A 50 -15.62 -2.74 -2.25
CA TYR A 50 -14.85 -3.28 -1.14
C TYR A 50 -13.39 -3.57 -1.53
N GLU A 51 -13.13 -4.05 -2.75
CA GLU A 51 -11.77 -4.26 -3.26
C GLU A 51 -11.02 -2.94 -3.44
N GLN A 52 -11.68 -1.90 -3.96
CA GLN A 52 -11.08 -0.58 -4.09
C GLN A 52 -10.67 0.00 -2.75
N ILE A 53 -11.46 -0.22 -1.69
CA ILE A 53 -11.12 0.19 -0.33
C ILE A 53 -9.93 -0.63 0.19
N THR A 54 -9.96 -1.95 0.04
CA THR A 54 -8.90 -2.87 0.46
C THR A 54 -7.57 -2.52 -0.20
N ASP A 55 -7.57 -2.34 -1.54
CA ASP A 55 -6.36 -2.03 -2.32
C ASP A 55 -5.72 -0.70 -1.88
N GLN A 56 -6.53 0.33 -1.63
CA GLN A 56 -6.02 1.65 -1.24
C GLN A 56 -5.49 1.67 0.18
N ILE A 57 -6.15 1.00 1.13
CA ILE A 57 -5.62 0.85 2.51
C ILE A 57 -4.33 0.04 2.48
N LYS A 58 -4.30 -1.08 1.74
CA LYS A 58 -3.09 -1.89 1.53
C LYS A 58 -1.95 -1.05 0.98
N ALA A 59 -2.21 -0.25 -0.05
CA ALA A 59 -1.21 0.64 -0.65
C ALA A 59 -0.68 1.68 0.35
N ALA A 60 -1.56 2.28 1.17
CA ALA A 60 -1.17 3.25 2.19
C ALA A 60 -0.28 2.62 3.28
N ILE A 61 -0.56 1.39 3.69
CA ILE A 61 0.27 0.63 4.64
C ILE A 61 1.64 0.33 4.03
N VAL A 62 1.67 -0.18 2.80
CA VAL A 62 2.93 -0.53 2.10
C VAL A 62 3.81 0.68 1.83
N LYS A 63 3.21 1.85 1.53
CA LYS A 63 3.93 3.13 1.36
C LYS A 63 4.38 3.75 2.68
N GLY A 64 3.92 3.24 3.83
CA GLY A 64 4.19 3.81 5.14
C GLY A 64 3.38 5.09 5.45
N GLU A 65 2.35 5.38 4.68
CA GLU A 65 1.40 6.46 4.94
C GLU A 65 0.54 6.16 6.18
N LEU A 66 0.24 4.88 6.39
CA LEU A 66 -0.33 4.32 7.61
C LEU A 66 0.76 3.55 8.36
N ALA A 67 1.09 4.01 9.56
CA ALA A 67 2.13 3.40 10.38
C ALA A 67 1.61 2.17 11.14
N GLU A 68 2.51 1.26 11.50
CA GLU A 68 2.23 0.15 12.41
C GLU A 68 1.62 0.65 13.72
N GLY A 69 0.56 0.00 14.19
CA GLY A 69 -0.19 0.38 15.38
C GLY A 69 -1.09 1.61 15.19
N GLU A 70 -1.13 2.22 14.02
CA GLU A 70 -2.03 3.34 13.74
C GLU A 70 -3.48 2.86 13.69
N GLN A 71 -4.35 3.59 14.35
CA GLN A 71 -5.78 3.27 14.40
C GLN A 71 -6.47 3.69 13.09
N LEU A 72 -7.16 2.76 12.47
CA LEU A 72 -8.02 3.02 11.32
C LEU A 72 -9.35 3.64 11.75
N PRO A 73 -10.02 4.40 10.86
CA PRO A 73 -11.39 4.85 11.09
C PRO A 73 -12.30 3.68 11.43
N SER A 74 -13.33 3.91 12.23
CA SER A 74 -14.33 2.86 12.44
C SER A 74 -15.05 2.53 11.12
N ILE A 75 -15.55 1.29 10.99
CA ILE A 75 -16.29 0.84 9.80
C ILE A 75 -17.41 1.84 9.44
N ARG A 76 -18.14 2.32 10.45
CA ARG A 76 -19.23 3.30 10.23
C ARG A 76 -18.71 4.66 9.81
N ALA A 77 -17.62 5.14 10.42
CA ALA A 77 -17.02 6.42 10.05
C ALA A 77 -16.51 6.41 8.61
N LEU A 78 -15.80 5.33 8.21
CA LEU A 78 -15.30 5.19 6.85
C LEU A 78 -16.46 5.02 5.84
N ALA A 79 -17.47 4.21 6.15
CA ALA A 79 -18.64 4.05 5.30
C ALA A 79 -19.36 5.39 5.05
N ASN A 80 -19.52 6.20 6.10
CA ASN A 80 -20.14 7.53 5.99
C ASN A 80 -19.28 8.50 5.15
N SER A 81 -17.96 8.53 5.37
CA SER A 81 -17.06 9.42 4.62
C SER A 81 -17.02 9.08 3.12
N LEU A 82 -17.06 7.80 2.78
CA LEU A 82 -17.05 7.31 1.40
C LEU A 82 -18.47 7.25 0.78
N ARG A 83 -19.53 7.46 1.55
CA ARG A 83 -20.93 7.31 1.15
C ARG A 83 -21.24 5.91 0.59
N VAL A 84 -20.69 4.89 1.22
CA VAL A 84 -20.91 3.47 0.89
C VAL A 84 -21.60 2.74 2.04
N SER A 85 -22.06 1.52 1.81
CA SER A 85 -22.70 0.74 2.87
C SER A 85 -21.68 0.28 3.92
N ALA A 86 -22.13 0.21 5.19
CA ALA A 86 -21.33 -0.34 6.27
C ALA A 86 -20.95 -1.82 6.02
N ILE A 87 -21.79 -2.59 5.31
CA ILE A 87 -21.52 -3.97 4.94
C ILE A 87 -20.34 -4.06 3.97
N THR A 88 -20.29 -3.16 2.98
CA THR A 88 -19.18 -3.07 2.02
C THR A 88 -17.86 -2.75 2.73
N THR A 89 -17.88 -1.76 3.63
CA THR A 89 -16.70 -1.39 4.42
C THR A 89 -16.28 -2.51 5.38
N LYS A 90 -17.25 -3.19 6.02
CA LYS A 90 -16.95 -4.35 6.88
C LYS A 90 -16.25 -5.46 6.10
N ARG A 91 -16.68 -5.73 4.86
CA ARG A 91 -16.02 -6.72 4.01
C ARG A 91 -14.57 -6.34 3.71
N ALA A 92 -14.32 -5.08 3.34
CA ALA A 92 -12.95 -4.60 3.10
C ALA A 92 -12.05 -4.78 4.34
N TYR A 93 -12.56 -4.47 5.53
CA TYR A 93 -11.81 -4.67 6.79
C TYR A 93 -11.57 -6.15 7.08
N ALA A 94 -12.55 -7.03 6.82
CA ALA A 94 -12.38 -8.47 6.98
C ALA A 94 -11.30 -9.03 6.03
N ASP A 95 -11.25 -8.56 4.78
CA ASP A 95 -10.23 -8.95 3.80
C ASP A 95 -8.83 -8.47 4.23
N LEU A 96 -8.72 -7.23 4.76
CA LEU A 96 -7.47 -6.70 5.31
C LEU A 96 -7.00 -7.49 6.56
N GLU A 97 -7.92 -7.89 7.42
CA GLU A 97 -7.64 -8.70 8.60
C GLU A 97 -7.21 -10.12 8.22
N ALA A 98 -7.89 -10.73 7.25
CA ALA A 98 -7.54 -12.06 6.73
C ALA A 98 -6.13 -12.09 6.11
N THR A 99 -5.67 -10.98 5.54
CA THR A 99 -4.29 -10.83 5.01
C THR A 99 -3.28 -10.42 6.09
N GLY A 100 -3.72 -10.22 7.34
CA GLY A 100 -2.85 -9.82 8.45
C GLY A 100 -2.33 -8.38 8.36
N LEU A 101 -2.96 -7.52 7.55
CA LEU A 101 -2.60 -6.10 7.43
C LEU A 101 -3.13 -5.24 8.55
N ILE A 102 -4.27 -5.63 9.09
CA ILE A 102 -4.90 -4.99 10.23
C ILE A 102 -5.26 -6.03 11.28
N GLU A 103 -5.39 -5.59 12.51
CA GLU A 103 -5.95 -6.36 13.61
C GLU A 103 -7.11 -5.59 14.24
N THR A 104 -8.19 -6.30 14.55
CA THR A 104 -9.34 -5.71 15.23
C THR A 104 -9.32 -6.09 16.71
N VAL A 105 -9.22 -5.08 17.57
CA VAL A 105 -9.28 -5.23 19.02
C VAL A 105 -10.69 -4.87 19.49
N GLN A 106 -11.37 -5.85 20.09
CA GLN A 106 -12.74 -5.67 20.54
C GLN A 106 -12.88 -4.47 21.50
N GLY A 107 -13.80 -3.59 21.21
CA GLY A 107 -14.06 -2.36 21.97
C GLY A 107 -13.05 -1.23 21.76
N LYS A 108 -11.95 -1.45 21.05
CA LYS A 108 -10.92 -0.44 20.77
C LYS A 108 -10.87 0.02 19.32
N GLY A 109 -11.20 -0.87 18.38
CA GLY A 109 -11.19 -0.58 16.94
C GLY A 109 -10.21 -1.44 16.17
N SER A 110 -9.95 -1.06 14.91
CA SER A 110 -9.02 -1.73 14.02
C SER A 110 -7.72 -0.92 13.92
N PHE A 111 -6.60 -1.62 13.90
CA PHE A 111 -5.25 -1.03 13.90
C PHE A 111 -4.42 -1.67 12.81
N VAL A 112 -3.46 -0.94 12.27
CA VAL A 112 -2.47 -1.48 11.34
C VAL A 112 -1.61 -2.50 12.08
N ALA A 113 -1.59 -3.75 11.60
CA ALA A 113 -0.83 -4.84 12.21
C ALA A 113 0.67 -4.65 11.96
N GLY A 114 1.49 -5.07 12.93
CA GLY A 114 2.94 -5.04 12.83
C GLY A 114 3.53 -6.22 12.04
N GLY A 115 4.68 -5.99 11.40
CA GLY A 115 5.52 -7.05 10.85
C GLY A 115 5.17 -7.54 9.43
N ASN A 116 4.00 -7.25 8.89
CA ASN A 116 3.58 -7.77 7.59
C ASN A 116 3.82 -6.79 6.41
N ALA A 117 4.07 -5.51 6.67
CA ALA A 117 4.24 -4.50 5.62
C ALA A 117 5.42 -4.84 4.67
N GLU A 118 6.52 -5.37 5.20
CA GLU A 118 7.68 -5.77 4.39
C GLU A 118 7.39 -6.99 3.50
N LEU A 119 6.72 -8.01 4.05
CA LEU A 119 6.33 -9.20 3.30
C LEU A 119 5.38 -8.83 2.15
N ILE A 120 4.42 -7.97 2.42
CA ILE A 120 3.46 -7.51 1.41
C ILE A 120 4.13 -6.65 0.37
N ARG A 121 5.06 -5.77 0.77
CA ARG A 121 5.87 -4.99 -0.16
C ARG A 121 6.67 -5.90 -1.09
N GLU A 122 7.29 -6.96 -0.56
CA GLU A 122 8.01 -7.94 -1.38
C GLU A 122 7.07 -8.66 -2.36
N GLU A 123 5.89 -9.03 -1.91
CA GLU A 123 4.88 -9.67 -2.77
C GLU A 123 4.42 -8.73 -3.90
N GLN A 124 4.12 -7.47 -3.57
CA GLN A 124 3.76 -6.45 -4.57
C GLN A 124 4.91 -6.19 -5.57
N MET A 125 6.15 -6.18 -5.10
CA MET A 125 7.31 -6.04 -5.98
C MET A 125 7.45 -7.22 -6.94
N ARG A 126 7.21 -8.45 -6.48
CA ARG A 126 7.19 -9.64 -7.34
C ARG A 126 6.09 -9.57 -8.39
N GLU A 127 4.92 -9.04 -8.03
CA GLU A 127 3.82 -8.82 -8.98
C GLU A 127 4.21 -7.80 -10.06
N VAL A 128 4.82 -6.67 -9.68
CA VAL A 128 5.34 -5.67 -10.62
C VAL A 128 6.42 -6.28 -11.53
N GLU A 129 7.39 -7.02 -10.98
CA GLU A 129 8.40 -7.73 -11.77
C GLU A 129 7.74 -8.70 -12.79
N GLY A 130 6.70 -9.41 -12.38
CA GLY A 130 5.94 -10.30 -13.25
C GLY A 130 5.20 -9.58 -14.39
N LEU A 131 4.61 -8.41 -14.10
CA LEU A 131 3.97 -7.57 -15.11
C LEU A 131 4.99 -7.04 -16.12
N MET A 132 6.14 -6.55 -15.65
CA MET A 132 7.24 -6.09 -16.50
C MET A 132 7.78 -7.22 -17.38
N ALA A 133 7.98 -8.41 -16.83
CA ALA A 133 8.42 -9.57 -17.59
C ALA A 133 7.45 -9.93 -18.72
N ARG A 134 6.14 -9.94 -18.43
CA ARG A 134 5.10 -10.18 -19.45
C ARG A 134 5.07 -9.08 -20.50
N ALA A 135 5.26 -7.82 -20.11
CA ALA A 135 5.33 -6.69 -21.05
C ALA A 135 6.52 -6.85 -22.01
N VAL A 136 7.71 -7.20 -21.49
CA VAL A 136 8.92 -7.46 -22.30
C VAL A 136 8.71 -8.63 -23.25
N GLU A 137 8.15 -9.75 -22.76
CA GLU A 137 7.85 -10.92 -23.58
C GLU A 137 6.89 -10.57 -24.72
N LYS A 138 5.83 -9.83 -24.40
CA LYS A 138 4.86 -9.36 -25.39
C LYS A 138 5.52 -8.44 -26.42
N GLY A 139 6.33 -7.47 -26.00
CA GLY A 139 7.05 -6.56 -26.89
C GLY A 139 7.97 -7.32 -27.85
N ARG A 140 8.76 -8.27 -27.36
CA ARG A 140 9.62 -9.12 -28.19
C ARG A 140 8.82 -9.96 -29.19
N SER A 141 7.64 -10.45 -28.80
CA SER A 141 6.77 -11.24 -29.70
C SER A 141 6.23 -10.45 -30.89
N VAL A 142 6.20 -9.13 -30.80
CA VAL A 142 5.81 -8.22 -31.91
C VAL A 142 7.01 -7.55 -32.58
N GLY A 143 8.24 -7.98 -32.25
CA GLY A 143 9.46 -7.54 -32.91
C GLY A 143 10.13 -6.31 -32.33
N LEU A 144 9.71 -5.84 -31.14
CA LEU A 144 10.40 -4.72 -30.48
C LEU A 144 11.76 -5.16 -29.92
N THR A 145 12.76 -4.31 -30.10
CA THR A 145 14.09 -4.44 -29.51
C THR A 145 14.09 -4.03 -28.04
N ASP A 146 15.14 -4.41 -27.31
CA ASP A 146 15.31 -4.05 -25.90
C ASP A 146 15.46 -2.53 -25.71
N ASP A 147 16.05 -1.82 -26.69
CA ASP A 147 16.16 -0.36 -26.67
C ASP A 147 14.80 0.32 -26.86
N GLU A 148 13.99 -0.14 -27.82
CA GLU A 148 12.62 0.35 -28.01
C GLU A 148 11.72 0.10 -26.79
N LEU A 149 11.86 -1.06 -26.14
CA LEU A 149 11.14 -1.37 -24.90
C LEU A 149 11.56 -0.44 -23.75
N THR A 150 12.85 -0.09 -23.67
CA THR A 150 13.36 0.84 -22.67
C THR A 150 12.83 2.25 -22.92
N GLU A 151 12.80 2.69 -24.17
CA GLU A 151 12.24 4.00 -24.55
C GLU A 151 10.73 4.07 -24.26
N MET A 152 9.97 3.01 -24.59
CA MET A 152 8.56 2.93 -24.24
C MET A 152 8.32 3.01 -22.73
N LEU A 153 9.15 2.34 -21.92
CA LEU A 153 9.05 2.41 -20.47
C LEU A 153 9.32 3.82 -19.96
N ALA A 154 10.31 4.53 -20.53
CA ALA A 154 10.61 5.91 -20.17
C ALA A 154 9.41 6.83 -20.44
N LEU A 155 8.72 6.67 -21.58
CA LEU A 155 7.52 7.42 -21.91
C LEU A 155 6.33 7.16 -20.98
N VAL A 156 6.23 5.95 -20.42
CA VAL A 156 5.17 5.61 -19.46
C VAL A 156 5.45 6.22 -18.08
N LEU A 157 6.72 6.53 -17.78
CA LEU A 157 7.16 7.10 -16.48
C LEU A 157 7.06 8.64 -16.45
N GLU A 158 6.85 9.33 -17.58
CA GLU A 158 6.63 10.78 -17.68
C GLU A 158 5.18 11.16 -17.33
#